data_cac62662bec6fdfcacba384e3284df26
#
_entry.id   cac62662bec6fdfcacba384e3284df26
#
_cell.length_a   1.000
_cell.length_b   1.000
_cell.length_c   1.000
_cell.angle_alpha   90.00
_cell.angle_beta   90.00
_cell.angle_gamma   90.00
#
_symmetry.space_group_name_H-M   'P 1'
#
loop_
_entity.id
_entity.type
_entity.pdbx_description
1 polymer ?
#
loop_
_entity_poly.entity_id
_entity_poly.type
_entity_poly.pdbx_seq_one_letter_code
_entity_poly.pdbx_strand_id
1 'polypeptide(L)'
;MAKKRNGYPLKLERWYERKMDQLIRQWQKQTNQFFQVHLRAYVTGGTKVLHDAANDDPNWANSIQQSLKLFSLAMDDTQDERTIESLVTRWLISVNNFSLQKAKRYTVTVGKEEGTIALNPLMGETVLSNYTKGKIAENTALIKTMKHRYIDQLKTDIYQNINHGGGVTDISHAINYRTGMTLRHATLIANDQTGKALSQLDAYRSQKAGYTKYVWRSMEDGRVRPKHQKLDGKTFSYNDPSGGDNGLLPGEPIRCRCYAEPI
;
A
#
# COMPACT_ATOMS: atom_id res chain seq x y z
N MET A 1 -20.85 0.66 27.78
CA MET A 1 -20.46 0.45 26.37
C MET A 1 -19.35 1.44 26.01
N ALA A 2 -18.15 0.99 25.65
CA ALA A 2 -17.06 1.87 25.23
C ALA A 2 -17.48 2.62 23.96
N LYS A 3 -17.37 3.95 23.95
CA LYS A 3 -17.71 4.80 22.83
C LYS A 3 -16.79 4.45 21.66
N LYS A 4 -17.33 3.92 20.57
CA LYS A 4 -16.53 3.50 19.39
C LYS A 4 -15.69 4.69 18.91
N ARG A 5 -14.39 4.61 19.03
CA ARG A 5 -13.48 5.69 18.60
C ARG A 5 -13.47 5.79 17.07
N ASN A 6 -13.94 6.92 16.55
CA ASN A 6 -14.10 7.16 15.11
C ASN A 6 -13.01 8.07 14.50
N GLY A 7 -11.85 8.16 15.18
CA GLY A 7 -10.75 9.03 14.75
C GLY A 7 -9.89 8.52 13.60
N TYR A 8 -10.09 7.26 13.17
CA TYR A 8 -9.33 6.61 12.11
C TYR A 8 -10.25 6.01 11.03
N PRO A 9 -9.94 6.16 9.72
CA PRO A 9 -10.81 5.77 8.62
C PRO A 9 -10.66 4.30 8.21
N LEU A 10 -10.96 3.34 9.09
CA LEU A 10 -10.84 1.90 8.84
C LEU A 10 -11.54 1.43 7.54
N LYS A 11 -12.66 2.06 7.17
CA LYS A 11 -13.37 1.71 5.95
C LYS A 11 -12.57 2.09 4.70
N LEU A 12 -11.85 3.21 4.74
CA LEU A 12 -11.00 3.68 3.63
C LEU A 12 -9.74 2.84 3.52
N GLU A 13 -9.10 2.50 4.65
CA GLU A 13 -7.96 1.57 4.69
C GLU A 13 -8.34 0.25 4.01
N ARG A 14 -9.45 -0.38 4.42
CA ARG A 14 -9.94 -1.64 3.85
C ARG A 14 -10.37 -1.52 2.39
N TRP A 15 -10.88 -0.36 1.98
CA TRP A 15 -11.23 -0.12 0.59
C TRP A 15 -9.96 -0.06 -0.27
N TYR A 16 -8.92 0.64 0.20
CA TYR A 16 -7.64 0.76 -0.49
C TYR A 16 -6.94 -0.61 -0.60
N GLU A 17 -6.90 -1.36 0.50
CA GLU A 17 -6.43 -2.75 0.53
C GLU A 17 -7.13 -3.61 -0.54
N ARG A 18 -8.46 -3.67 -0.53
CA ARG A 18 -9.23 -4.46 -1.50
C ARG A 18 -8.97 -4.05 -2.95
N LYS A 19 -8.73 -2.77 -3.21
CA LYS A 19 -8.42 -2.29 -4.57
C LYS A 19 -7.03 -2.74 -5.02
N MET A 20 -6.04 -2.72 -4.14
CA MET A 20 -4.72 -3.29 -4.43
C MET A 20 -4.79 -4.82 -4.60
N ASP A 21 -5.59 -5.52 -3.80
CA ASP A 21 -5.83 -6.96 -3.96
C ASP A 21 -6.40 -7.28 -5.35
N GLN A 22 -7.33 -6.48 -5.86
CA GLN A 22 -7.89 -6.64 -7.21
C GLN A 22 -6.80 -6.50 -8.29
N LEU A 23 -5.92 -5.51 -8.17
CA LEU A 23 -4.78 -5.33 -9.08
C LEU A 23 -3.83 -6.55 -9.05
N ILE A 24 -3.47 -7.01 -7.85
CA ILE A 24 -2.55 -8.15 -7.68
C ILE A 24 -3.14 -9.42 -8.26
N ARG A 25 -4.44 -9.66 -8.07
CA ARG A 25 -5.11 -10.82 -8.68
C ARG A 25 -5.22 -10.70 -10.20
N GLN A 26 -5.32 -9.51 -10.73
CA GLN A 26 -5.22 -9.28 -12.18
C GLN A 26 -3.81 -9.65 -12.68
N TRP A 27 -2.75 -9.22 -11.99
CA TRP A 27 -1.37 -9.61 -12.32
C TRP A 27 -1.18 -11.13 -12.24
N GLN A 28 -1.72 -11.78 -11.21
CA GLN A 28 -1.71 -13.24 -11.11
C GLN A 28 -2.39 -13.91 -12.31
N LYS A 29 -3.56 -13.41 -12.71
CA LYS A 29 -4.29 -13.92 -13.87
C LYS A 29 -3.46 -13.77 -15.17
N GLN A 30 -2.89 -12.60 -15.39
CA GLN A 30 -2.01 -12.33 -16.53
C GLN A 30 -0.78 -13.25 -16.52
N THR A 31 -0.16 -13.44 -15.36
CA THR A 31 0.96 -14.38 -15.18
C THR A 31 0.57 -15.80 -15.54
N ASN A 32 -0.56 -16.29 -15.04
CA ASN A 32 -1.04 -17.63 -15.35
C ASN A 32 -1.34 -17.82 -16.84
N GLN A 33 -1.94 -16.82 -17.50
CA GLN A 33 -2.20 -16.84 -18.93
C GLN A 33 -0.90 -16.86 -19.73
N PHE A 34 0.07 -16.01 -19.37
CA PHE A 34 1.37 -15.98 -20.03
C PHE A 34 2.10 -17.33 -19.87
N PHE A 35 2.10 -17.91 -18.68
CA PHE A 35 2.68 -19.21 -18.41
C PHE A 35 2.07 -20.31 -19.28
N GLN A 36 0.75 -20.37 -19.36
CA GLN A 36 0.05 -21.39 -20.16
C GLN A 36 0.38 -21.29 -21.66
N VAL A 37 0.54 -20.09 -22.18
CA VAL A 37 0.78 -19.85 -23.62
C VAL A 37 2.25 -20.01 -23.99
N HIS A 38 3.17 -19.49 -23.20
CA HIS A 38 4.56 -19.31 -23.60
C HIS A 38 5.57 -20.20 -22.87
N LEU A 39 5.25 -20.71 -21.70
CA LEU A 39 6.21 -21.44 -20.87
C LEU A 39 5.82 -22.90 -20.60
N ARG A 40 4.55 -23.25 -20.78
CA ARG A 40 4.07 -24.60 -20.48
C ARG A 40 4.77 -25.68 -21.30
N ALA A 41 5.13 -25.39 -22.55
CA ALA A 41 5.82 -26.33 -23.43
C ALA A 41 7.21 -26.73 -22.91
N TYR A 42 7.85 -25.88 -22.12
CA TYR A 42 9.16 -26.14 -21.49
C TYR A 42 9.05 -26.93 -20.19
N VAL A 43 7.82 -27.21 -19.73
CA VAL A 43 7.54 -27.85 -18.44
C VAL A 43 6.60 -29.01 -18.68
N THR A 44 7.11 -30.17 -19.04
CA THR A 44 6.28 -31.37 -19.22
C THR A 44 6.25 -32.22 -17.95
N GLY A 45 5.07 -32.55 -17.52
CA GLY A 45 4.60 -33.64 -16.65
C GLY A 45 5.57 -34.36 -15.70
N GLY A 46 6.27 -33.64 -14.83
CA GLY A 46 6.71 -34.22 -13.53
C GLY A 46 7.87 -35.21 -13.54
N THR A 47 8.58 -35.48 -14.63
CA THR A 47 9.74 -36.35 -14.64
C THR A 47 10.87 -35.80 -15.51
N LYS A 48 11.97 -35.42 -14.88
CA LYS A 48 13.34 -35.24 -15.42
C LYS A 48 13.47 -34.68 -16.87
N VAL A 49 12.81 -33.59 -17.16
CA VAL A 49 12.70 -33.03 -18.52
C VAL A 49 13.97 -32.28 -18.98
N LEU A 50 14.95 -32.07 -18.10
CA LEU A 50 16.24 -31.49 -18.52
C LEU A 50 16.93 -32.28 -19.64
N HIS A 51 16.63 -33.57 -19.79
CA HIS A 51 17.20 -34.40 -20.88
C HIS A 51 16.41 -34.36 -22.18
N ASP A 52 15.06 -34.31 -22.13
CA ASP A 52 14.27 -34.41 -23.34
C ASP A 52 14.10 -33.06 -24.04
N ALA A 53 13.84 -31.97 -23.32
CA ALA A 53 13.78 -30.63 -23.91
C ALA A 53 15.15 -30.14 -24.43
N ALA A 54 16.24 -30.54 -23.77
CA ALA A 54 17.59 -30.22 -24.20
C ALA A 54 18.01 -31.01 -25.47
N ASN A 55 17.36 -32.14 -25.74
CA ASN A 55 17.62 -32.92 -26.95
C ASN A 55 16.87 -32.35 -28.18
N ASP A 56 15.69 -31.72 -27.97
CA ASP A 56 14.88 -31.18 -29.05
C ASP A 56 15.17 -29.71 -29.38
N ASP A 57 15.67 -28.92 -28.39
CA ASP A 57 16.07 -27.52 -28.56
C ASP A 57 17.39 -27.25 -27.83
N PRO A 58 18.54 -27.31 -28.49
CA PRO A 58 19.84 -27.00 -27.87
C PRO A 58 19.93 -25.56 -27.35
N ASN A 59 18.99 -24.66 -27.68
CA ASN A 59 18.92 -23.29 -27.26
C ASN A 59 17.80 -23.06 -26.20
N TRP A 60 17.23 -24.10 -25.60
CA TRP A 60 16.09 -24.01 -24.68
C TRP A 60 16.28 -22.96 -23.56
N ALA A 61 17.50 -22.84 -23.03
CA ALA A 61 17.82 -21.85 -21.98
C ALA A 61 17.66 -20.42 -22.49
N ASN A 62 18.09 -20.15 -23.73
CA ASN A 62 17.90 -18.85 -24.39
C ASN A 62 16.42 -18.60 -24.69
N SER A 63 15.69 -19.62 -25.15
CA SER A 63 14.26 -19.52 -25.43
C SER A 63 13.46 -19.21 -24.16
N ILE A 64 13.79 -19.81 -23.03
CA ILE A 64 13.19 -19.48 -21.72
C ILE A 64 13.54 -18.05 -21.29
N GLN A 65 14.80 -17.63 -21.41
CA GLN A 65 15.20 -16.28 -21.08
C GLN A 65 14.48 -15.24 -21.93
N GLN A 66 14.32 -15.49 -23.23
CA GLN A 66 13.54 -14.63 -24.11
C GLN A 66 12.07 -14.59 -23.71
N SER A 67 11.47 -15.73 -23.40
CA SER A 67 10.09 -15.80 -22.91
C SER A 67 9.90 -15.03 -21.60
N LEU A 68 10.84 -15.13 -20.64
CA LEU A 68 10.80 -14.39 -19.40
C LEU A 68 11.03 -12.88 -19.59
N LYS A 69 11.79 -12.47 -20.62
CA LYS A 69 11.90 -11.06 -21.03
C LYS A 69 10.59 -10.55 -21.60
N LEU A 70 9.94 -11.33 -22.47
CA LEU A 70 8.61 -11.01 -23.01
C LEU A 70 7.56 -10.94 -21.90
N PHE A 71 7.63 -11.81 -20.89
CA PHE A 71 6.77 -11.73 -19.71
C PHE A 71 6.89 -10.37 -19.01
N SER A 72 8.11 -9.88 -18.77
CA SER A 72 8.30 -8.56 -18.16
C SER A 72 7.65 -7.46 -19.00
N LEU A 73 7.85 -7.48 -20.32
CA LEU A 73 7.27 -6.50 -21.24
C LEU A 73 5.74 -6.59 -21.29
N ALA A 74 5.19 -7.80 -21.31
CA ALA A 74 3.74 -8.02 -21.31
C ALA A 74 3.07 -7.57 -19.99
N MET A 75 3.80 -7.63 -18.88
CA MET A 75 3.32 -7.18 -17.60
C MET A 75 3.49 -5.66 -17.40
N ASP A 76 4.34 -4.99 -18.18
CA ASP A 76 4.64 -3.56 -18.05
C ASP A 76 3.68 -2.72 -18.92
N ASP A 77 2.38 -2.84 -18.64
CA ASP A 77 1.33 -2.13 -19.37
C ASP A 77 1.13 -0.71 -18.84
N THR A 78 1.20 0.28 -19.74
CA THR A 78 0.94 1.70 -19.43
C THR A 78 -0.48 1.97 -18.93
N GLN A 79 -1.44 1.11 -19.26
CA GLN A 79 -2.82 1.20 -18.74
C GLN A 79 -2.88 0.93 -17.23
N ASP A 80 -2.00 0.05 -16.73
CA ASP A 80 -1.88 -0.19 -15.28
C ASP A 80 -1.40 1.04 -14.53
N GLU A 81 -0.50 1.85 -15.08
CA GLU A 81 -0.02 3.07 -14.44
C GLU A 81 -1.15 4.07 -14.20
N ARG A 82 -1.97 4.33 -15.20
CA ARG A 82 -3.13 5.22 -15.08
C ARG A 82 -4.14 4.69 -14.08
N THR A 83 -4.34 3.38 -14.05
CA THR A 83 -5.23 2.71 -13.08
C THR A 83 -4.71 2.87 -11.65
N ILE A 84 -3.41 2.67 -11.44
CA ILE A 84 -2.75 2.83 -10.13
C ILE A 84 -2.85 4.28 -9.68
N GLU A 85 -2.51 5.25 -10.52
CA GLU A 85 -2.57 6.68 -10.19
C GLU A 85 -4.01 7.12 -9.86
N SER A 86 -4.99 6.69 -10.63
CA SER A 86 -6.41 6.95 -10.37
C SER A 86 -6.87 6.36 -9.04
N LEU A 87 -6.45 5.14 -8.73
CA LEU A 87 -6.74 4.48 -7.46
C LEU A 87 -6.17 5.26 -6.27
N VAL A 88 -4.88 5.61 -6.36
CA VAL A 88 -4.16 6.37 -5.31
C VAL A 88 -4.79 7.75 -5.12
N THR A 89 -5.12 8.43 -6.20
CA THR A 89 -5.78 9.74 -6.16
C THR A 89 -7.12 9.68 -5.44
N ARG A 90 -7.97 8.70 -5.77
CA ARG A 90 -9.27 8.51 -5.10
C ARG A 90 -9.10 8.20 -3.62
N TRP A 91 -8.16 7.35 -3.28
CA TRP A 91 -7.87 7.03 -1.89
C TRP A 91 -7.45 8.28 -1.11
N LEU A 92 -6.48 9.05 -1.61
CA LEU A 92 -5.96 10.21 -0.91
C LEU A 92 -7.00 11.32 -0.78
N ILE A 93 -7.81 11.57 -1.81
CA ILE A 93 -8.95 12.50 -1.74
C ILE A 93 -9.91 12.07 -0.62
N SER A 94 -10.19 10.77 -0.52
CA SER A 94 -11.09 10.25 0.51
C SER A 94 -10.52 10.38 1.92
N VAL A 95 -9.22 10.14 2.12
CA VAL A 95 -8.51 10.37 3.41
C VAL A 95 -8.52 11.86 3.76
N ASN A 96 -8.25 12.72 2.78
CA ASN A 96 -8.30 14.16 2.96
C ASN A 96 -9.70 14.66 3.38
N ASN A 97 -10.75 14.17 2.72
CA ASN A 97 -12.13 14.50 3.09
C ASN A 97 -12.50 14.00 4.49
N PHE A 98 -12.02 12.82 4.88
CA PHE A 98 -12.20 12.32 6.24
C PHE A 98 -11.54 13.24 7.27
N SER A 99 -10.29 13.63 7.05
CA SER A 99 -9.56 14.57 7.90
C SER A 99 -10.26 15.94 7.98
N LEU A 100 -10.77 16.45 6.86
CA LEU A 100 -11.53 17.70 6.81
C LEU A 100 -12.81 17.63 7.68
N GLN A 101 -13.59 16.57 7.54
CA GLN A 101 -14.81 16.38 8.34
C GLN A 101 -14.49 16.21 9.84
N LYS A 102 -13.36 15.60 10.15
CA LYS A 102 -12.87 15.48 11.52
C LYS A 102 -12.51 16.85 12.10
N ALA A 103 -11.74 17.67 11.35
CA ALA A 103 -11.35 19.01 11.75
C ALA A 103 -12.57 19.90 12.06
N LYS A 104 -13.58 19.88 11.18
CA LYS A 104 -14.85 20.63 11.39
C LYS A 104 -15.53 20.28 12.71
N ARG A 105 -15.53 19.01 13.12
CA ARG A 105 -16.15 18.59 14.38
C ARG A 105 -15.42 19.17 15.61
N TYR A 106 -14.09 19.22 15.58
CA TYR A 106 -13.32 19.80 16.67
C TYR A 106 -13.52 21.32 16.75
N THR A 107 -13.53 22.00 15.62
CA THR A 107 -13.73 23.46 15.54
C THR A 107 -15.08 23.85 16.17
N VAL A 108 -16.15 23.12 15.86
CA VAL A 108 -17.48 23.36 16.45
C VAL A 108 -17.50 23.07 17.95
N THR A 109 -16.87 21.99 18.40
CA THR A 109 -16.90 21.55 19.80
C THR A 109 -16.15 22.51 20.73
N VAL A 110 -15.11 23.20 20.24
CA VAL A 110 -14.24 24.06 21.06
C VAL A 110 -14.55 25.55 20.88
N GLY A 111 -15.53 25.89 20.07
CA GLY A 111 -15.96 27.29 19.83
C GLY A 111 -14.92 28.15 19.13
N LYS A 112 -13.94 27.56 18.47
CA LYS A 112 -12.98 28.26 17.63
C LYS A 112 -13.59 28.56 16.27
N GLU A 113 -13.38 29.80 15.75
CA GLU A 113 -13.83 30.15 14.41
C GLU A 113 -13.26 29.17 13.36
N GLU A 114 -14.07 28.78 12.39
CA GLU A 114 -13.61 27.98 11.25
C GLU A 114 -12.56 28.75 10.47
N GLY A 115 -11.30 28.43 10.67
CA GLY A 115 -10.26 28.83 9.73
C GLY A 115 -10.61 28.30 8.34
N THR A 116 -10.31 29.06 7.28
CA THR A 116 -10.59 28.68 5.90
C THR A 116 -9.89 27.35 5.58
N ILE A 117 -10.60 26.24 5.74
CA ILE A 117 -10.07 24.91 5.44
C ILE A 117 -10.36 24.66 3.96
N ALA A 118 -9.32 24.48 3.17
CA ALA A 118 -9.45 24.19 1.74
C ALA A 118 -10.36 22.97 1.53
N LEU A 119 -11.50 23.21 0.86
CA LEU A 119 -12.50 22.17 0.59
C LEU A 119 -11.99 21.13 -0.41
N ASN A 120 -11.13 21.56 -1.34
CA ASN A 120 -10.49 20.69 -2.31
C ASN A 120 -8.96 20.83 -2.23
N PRO A 121 -8.22 19.76 -1.85
CA PRO A 121 -6.76 19.81 -1.72
C PRO A 121 -6.04 20.05 -3.04
N LEU A 122 -6.68 19.79 -4.18
CA LEU A 122 -6.10 20.02 -5.52
C LEU A 122 -6.34 21.46 -6.03
N MET A 123 -7.27 22.19 -5.40
CA MET A 123 -7.65 23.56 -5.79
C MET A 123 -7.46 24.59 -4.67
N GLY A 124 -6.92 24.16 -3.52
CA GLY A 124 -6.78 24.98 -2.33
C GLY A 124 -5.37 25.55 -2.13
N GLU A 125 -4.95 25.61 -0.86
CA GLU A 125 -3.63 26.15 -0.48
C GLU A 125 -2.49 25.41 -1.20
N THR A 126 -1.49 26.15 -1.67
CA THR A 126 -0.33 25.63 -2.40
C THR A 126 0.39 24.51 -1.62
N VAL A 127 0.53 24.65 -0.31
CA VAL A 127 1.16 23.65 0.56
C VAL A 127 0.38 22.32 0.53
N LEU A 128 -0.94 22.36 0.69
CA LEU A 128 -1.77 21.17 0.69
C LEU A 128 -1.85 20.53 -0.70
N SER A 129 -1.87 21.32 -1.76
CA SER A 129 -1.81 20.86 -3.14
C SER A 129 -0.48 20.14 -3.42
N ASN A 130 0.65 20.72 -3.04
CA ASN A 130 1.97 20.10 -3.23
C ASN A 130 2.12 18.81 -2.40
N TYR A 131 1.65 18.82 -1.16
CA TYR A 131 1.60 17.62 -0.32
C TYR A 131 0.80 16.50 -1.01
N THR A 132 -0.39 16.82 -1.53
CA THR A 132 -1.27 15.85 -2.19
C THR A 132 -0.60 15.26 -3.43
N LYS A 133 0.01 16.09 -4.28
CA LYS A 133 0.76 15.64 -5.46
C LYS A 133 1.92 14.73 -5.06
N GLY A 134 2.70 15.11 -4.05
CA GLY A 134 3.81 14.30 -3.54
C GLY A 134 3.34 12.94 -3.00
N LYS A 135 2.24 12.91 -2.25
CA LYS A 135 1.68 11.65 -1.72
C LYS A 135 1.08 10.74 -2.79
N ILE A 136 0.50 11.31 -3.86
CA ILE A 136 0.05 10.53 -5.02
C ILE A 136 1.27 9.89 -5.70
N ALA A 137 2.31 10.65 -5.97
CA ALA A 137 3.54 10.16 -6.60
C ALA A 137 4.21 9.07 -5.75
N GLU A 138 4.37 9.29 -4.44
CA GLU A 138 4.93 8.32 -3.48
C GLU A 138 4.18 6.99 -3.50
N ASN A 139 2.85 7.03 -3.35
CA ASN A 139 2.05 5.81 -3.29
C ASN A 139 1.96 5.09 -4.64
N THR A 140 1.90 5.83 -5.75
CA THR A 140 1.98 5.27 -7.10
C THR A 140 3.31 4.53 -7.28
N ALA A 141 4.42 5.13 -6.87
CA ALA A 141 5.75 4.51 -6.92
C ALA A 141 5.85 3.25 -6.05
N LEU A 142 5.26 3.25 -4.85
CA LEU A 142 5.22 2.07 -3.97
C LEU A 142 4.49 0.88 -4.64
N ILE A 143 3.34 1.11 -5.27
CA ILE A 143 2.57 0.06 -5.94
C ILE A 143 3.32 -0.43 -7.19
N LYS A 144 3.92 0.46 -7.97
CA LYS A 144 4.77 0.09 -9.12
C LYS A 144 5.96 -0.76 -8.68
N THR A 145 6.67 -0.35 -7.64
CA THR A 145 7.79 -1.11 -7.06
C THR A 145 7.34 -2.50 -6.60
N MET A 146 6.16 -2.60 -5.99
CA MET A 146 5.58 -3.88 -5.60
C MET A 146 5.30 -4.77 -6.81
N LYS A 147 4.79 -4.23 -7.92
CA LYS A 147 4.57 -4.95 -9.18
C LYS A 147 5.88 -5.45 -9.78
N HIS A 148 6.89 -4.58 -9.92
CA HIS A 148 8.20 -4.97 -10.45
C HIS A 148 8.85 -6.07 -9.62
N ARG A 149 8.82 -5.94 -8.29
CA ARG A 149 9.33 -6.99 -7.39
C ARG A 149 8.59 -8.32 -7.57
N TYR A 150 7.27 -8.30 -7.73
CA TYR A 150 6.48 -9.49 -8.02
C TYR A 150 6.93 -10.17 -9.31
N ILE A 151 7.10 -9.41 -10.40
CA ILE A 151 7.55 -9.89 -11.71
C ILE A 151 8.96 -10.50 -11.62
N ASP A 152 9.91 -9.79 -11.02
CA ASP A 152 11.31 -10.22 -10.96
C ASP A 152 11.49 -11.48 -10.10
N GLN A 153 10.78 -11.57 -8.99
CA GLN A 153 10.79 -12.76 -8.14
C GLN A 153 10.15 -13.96 -8.85
N LEU A 154 9.06 -13.74 -9.60
CA LEU A 154 8.44 -14.81 -10.40
C LEU A 154 9.36 -15.30 -11.51
N LYS A 155 10.04 -14.40 -12.23
CA LYS A 155 11.02 -14.79 -13.26
C LYS A 155 12.09 -15.69 -12.67
N THR A 156 12.63 -15.31 -11.52
CA THR A 156 13.64 -16.11 -10.81
C THR A 156 13.10 -17.48 -10.42
N ASP A 157 11.92 -17.53 -9.81
CA ASP A 157 11.32 -18.79 -9.36
C ASP A 157 10.99 -19.73 -10.55
N ILE A 158 10.43 -19.19 -11.63
CA ILE A 158 10.10 -19.95 -12.83
C ILE A 158 11.37 -20.52 -13.46
N TYR A 159 12.41 -19.68 -13.62
CA TYR A 159 13.69 -20.13 -14.17
C TYR A 159 14.34 -21.22 -13.30
N GLN A 160 14.35 -21.05 -11.98
CA GLN A 160 14.88 -22.04 -11.06
C GLN A 160 14.09 -23.36 -11.11
N ASN A 161 12.75 -23.29 -11.11
CA ASN A 161 11.89 -24.48 -11.20
C ASN A 161 12.18 -25.25 -12.49
N ILE A 162 12.27 -24.58 -13.63
CA ILE A 162 12.57 -25.23 -14.91
C ILE A 162 13.97 -25.89 -14.86
N ASN A 163 14.98 -25.17 -14.38
CA ASN A 163 16.36 -25.70 -14.27
C ASN A 163 16.48 -26.93 -13.35
N HIS A 164 15.63 -27.04 -12.33
CA HIS A 164 15.63 -28.18 -11.42
C HIS A 164 14.67 -29.30 -11.85
N GLY A 165 14.10 -29.22 -13.05
CA GLY A 165 13.14 -30.21 -13.57
C GLY A 165 11.77 -30.14 -12.90
N GLY A 166 11.42 -28.98 -12.34
CA GLY A 166 10.09 -28.74 -11.76
C GLY A 166 8.98 -28.76 -12.81
N GLY A 167 7.82 -29.27 -12.42
CA GLY A 167 6.64 -29.40 -13.28
C GLY A 167 5.71 -28.18 -13.26
N VAL A 168 4.62 -28.27 -14.02
CA VAL A 168 3.55 -27.25 -14.05
C VAL A 168 3.01 -26.95 -12.66
N THR A 169 2.91 -27.95 -11.79
CA THR A 169 2.45 -27.80 -10.41
C THR A 169 3.40 -26.91 -9.61
N ASP A 170 4.71 -27.09 -9.73
CA ASP A 170 5.71 -26.33 -8.98
C ASP A 170 5.68 -24.84 -9.37
N ILE A 171 5.53 -24.57 -10.66
CA ILE A 171 5.38 -23.19 -11.14
C ILE A 171 4.05 -22.58 -10.67
N SER A 172 2.96 -23.33 -10.69
CA SER A 172 1.69 -22.86 -10.14
C SER A 172 1.79 -22.55 -8.64
N HIS A 173 2.52 -23.37 -7.87
CA HIS A 173 2.82 -23.12 -6.47
C HIS A 173 3.65 -21.83 -6.29
N ALA A 174 4.68 -21.60 -7.11
CA ALA A 174 5.49 -20.40 -7.08
C ALA A 174 4.65 -19.14 -7.35
N ILE A 175 3.79 -19.16 -8.37
CA ILE A 175 2.88 -18.06 -8.69
C ILE A 175 1.95 -17.76 -7.51
N ASN A 176 1.32 -18.78 -6.92
CA ASN A 176 0.42 -18.61 -5.78
C ASN A 176 1.17 -18.08 -4.55
N TYR A 177 2.36 -18.59 -4.28
CA TYR A 177 3.19 -18.15 -3.15
C TYR A 177 3.58 -16.66 -3.28
N ARG A 178 4.09 -16.24 -4.45
CA ARG A 178 4.48 -14.83 -4.69
C ARG A 178 3.27 -13.91 -4.66
N THR A 179 2.15 -14.33 -5.21
CA THR A 179 0.89 -13.59 -5.10
C THR A 179 0.49 -13.39 -3.63
N GLY A 180 0.53 -14.44 -2.81
CA GLY A 180 0.23 -14.36 -1.39
C GLY A 180 1.16 -13.42 -0.61
N MET A 181 2.46 -13.40 -0.94
CA MET A 181 3.42 -12.44 -0.36
C MET A 181 3.09 -11.01 -0.77
N THR A 182 2.74 -10.79 -2.03
CA THR A 182 2.41 -9.46 -2.57
C THR A 182 1.12 -8.92 -1.95
N LEU A 183 0.10 -9.75 -1.75
CA LEU A 183 -1.13 -9.39 -1.04
C LEU A 183 -0.84 -8.94 0.41
N ARG A 184 0.02 -9.66 1.14
CA ARG A 184 0.44 -9.25 2.49
C ARG A 184 1.17 -7.90 2.51
N HIS A 185 1.98 -7.64 1.49
CA HIS A 185 2.68 -6.36 1.34
C HIS A 185 1.69 -5.22 1.01
N ALA A 186 0.69 -5.47 0.16
CA ALA A 186 -0.37 -4.51 -0.13
C ALA A 186 -1.17 -4.12 1.12
N THR A 187 -1.51 -5.10 1.98
CA THR A 187 -2.14 -4.84 3.29
C THR A 187 -1.28 -3.91 4.15
N LEU A 188 0.04 -4.13 4.17
CA LEU A 188 0.97 -3.27 4.90
C LEU A 188 0.97 -1.85 4.36
N ILE A 189 1.06 -1.69 3.03
CA ILE A 189 1.03 -0.38 2.36
C ILE A 189 -0.29 0.35 2.67
N ALA A 190 -1.43 -0.32 2.53
CA ALA A 190 -2.74 0.29 2.77
C ALA A 190 -2.87 0.84 4.19
N ASN A 191 -2.45 0.05 5.18
CA ASN A 191 -2.51 0.43 6.59
C ASN A 191 -1.53 1.59 6.88
N ASP A 192 -0.27 1.42 6.50
CA ASP A 192 0.80 2.37 6.81
C ASP A 192 0.56 3.74 6.15
N GLN A 193 0.24 3.73 4.87
CA GLN A 193 0.03 4.98 4.13
C GLN A 193 -1.26 5.70 4.55
N THR A 194 -2.32 4.96 4.90
CA THR A 194 -3.54 5.58 5.43
C THR A 194 -3.30 6.25 6.78
N GLY A 195 -2.54 5.61 7.68
CA GLY A 195 -2.14 6.19 8.96
C GLY A 195 -1.31 7.46 8.79
N LYS A 196 -0.26 7.41 7.99
CA LYS A 196 0.63 8.55 7.71
C LYS A 196 -0.10 9.71 7.06
N ALA A 197 -0.88 9.45 6.00
CA ALA A 197 -1.61 10.50 5.31
C ALA A 197 -2.62 11.20 6.23
N LEU A 198 -3.37 10.42 7.01
CA LEU A 198 -4.31 10.98 7.98
C LEU A 198 -3.59 11.84 9.04
N SER A 199 -2.52 11.31 9.63
CA SER A 199 -1.76 11.98 10.69
C SER A 199 -1.25 13.34 10.23
N GLN A 200 -0.61 13.39 9.06
CA GLN A 200 -0.04 14.60 8.50
C GLN A 200 -1.11 15.64 8.11
N LEU A 201 -2.22 15.20 7.52
CA LEU A 201 -3.36 16.07 7.19
C LEU A 201 -4.06 16.62 8.44
N ASP A 202 -4.22 15.78 9.47
CA ASP A 202 -4.83 16.20 10.73
C ASP A 202 -3.94 17.20 11.47
N ALA A 203 -2.63 16.93 11.56
CA ALA A 203 -1.67 17.85 12.18
C ALA A 203 -1.64 19.21 11.49
N TYR A 204 -1.57 19.22 10.16
CA TYR A 204 -1.61 20.44 9.37
C TYR A 204 -2.87 21.28 9.66
N ARG A 205 -4.04 20.65 9.63
CA ARG A 205 -5.32 21.34 9.88
C ARG A 205 -5.45 21.85 11.32
N SER A 206 -5.02 21.02 12.28
CA SER A 206 -5.06 21.39 13.69
C SER A 206 -4.19 22.63 13.97
N GLN A 207 -2.95 22.64 13.44
CA GLN A 207 -2.05 23.78 13.61
C GLN A 207 -2.58 25.03 12.90
N LYS A 208 -3.14 24.90 11.71
CA LYS A 208 -3.82 26.01 11.01
C LYS A 208 -5.00 26.56 11.77
N ALA A 209 -5.74 25.73 12.50
CA ALA A 209 -6.83 26.14 13.38
C ALA A 209 -6.34 26.71 14.72
N GLY A 210 -5.02 26.85 14.91
CA GLY A 210 -4.40 27.42 16.11
C GLY A 210 -4.23 26.45 17.29
N TYR A 211 -4.42 25.15 17.08
CA TYR A 211 -4.09 24.14 18.08
C TYR A 211 -2.57 23.92 18.14
N THR A 212 -2.01 23.95 19.34
CA THR A 212 -0.57 23.72 19.57
C THR A 212 -0.28 22.36 20.16
N LYS A 213 -1.30 21.72 20.73
CA LYS A 213 -1.19 20.43 21.43
C LYS A 213 -2.24 19.44 20.96
N TYR A 214 -1.98 18.18 21.23
CA TYR A 214 -2.91 17.08 20.96
C TYR A 214 -2.86 16.04 22.09
N VAL A 215 -3.96 15.34 22.27
CA VAL A 215 -4.02 14.12 23.07
C VAL A 215 -3.80 12.93 22.13
N TRP A 216 -2.87 12.05 22.49
CA TRP A 216 -2.68 10.77 21.79
C TRP A 216 -3.89 9.87 22.03
N ARG A 217 -4.52 9.37 20.96
CA ARG A 217 -5.65 8.44 21.04
C ARG A 217 -5.31 7.15 20.34
N SER A 218 -5.34 6.04 21.07
CA SER A 218 -5.26 4.70 20.49
C SER A 218 -6.63 4.23 20.00
N MET A 219 -6.66 3.17 19.18
CA MET A 219 -7.92 2.54 18.75
C MET A 219 -8.52 1.60 19.80
N GLU A 220 -7.82 1.37 20.92
CA GLU A 220 -8.24 0.48 22.03
C GLU A 220 -8.59 -0.95 21.55
N ASP A 221 -7.99 -1.41 20.44
CA ASP A 221 -8.15 -2.78 19.97
C ASP A 221 -6.89 -3.61 20.27
N GLY A 222 -7.00 -4.93 20.15
CA GLY A 222 -5.90 -5.87 20.44
C GLY A 222 -4.67 -5.74 19.51
N ARG A 223 -4.69 -4.82 18.53
CA ARG A 223 -3.58 -4.52 17.62
C ARG A 223 -2.75 -3.32 18.06
N VAL A 224 -3.18 -2.61 19.11
CA VAL A 224 -2.44 -1.47 19.64
C VAL A 224 -1.22 -1.98 20.43
N ARG A 225 -0.05 -1.47 20.10
CA ARG A 225 1.21 -1.85 20.77
C ARG A 225 1.21 -1.42 22.24
N PRO A 226 1.87 -2.16 23.14
CA PRO A 226 1.98 -1.77 24.54
C PRO A 226 2.52 -0.35 24.75
N LYS A 227 3.51 0.07 23.92
CA LYS A 227 4.03 1.45 23.94
C LYS A 227 2.93 2.47 23.66
N HIS A 228 2.10 2.24 22.64
CA HIS A 228 1.03 3.16 22.25
C HIS A 228 -0.16 3.14 23.20
N GLN A 229 -0.40 2.03 23.89
CA GLN A 229 -1.37 1.97 25.00
C GLN A 229 -0.95 2.90 26.14
N LYS A 230 0.36 2.95 26.47
CA LYS A 230 0.90 3.85 27.49
C LYS A 230 0.87 5.33 27.09
N LEU A 231 0.82 5.64 25.78
CA LEU A 231 0.70 7.01 25.28
C LEU A 231 -0.76 7.47 25.22
N ASP A 232 -1.72 6.55 25.22
CA ASP A 232 -3.14 6.88 25.14
C ASP A 232 -3.57 7.80 26.28
N GLY A 233 -4.29 8.86 25.95
CA GLY A 233 -4.72 9.89 26.87
C GLY A 233 -3.64 10.93 27.25
N LYS A 234 -2.38 10.76 26.86
CA LYS A 234 -1.33 11.74 27.16
C LYS A 234 -1.33 12.88 26.15
N THR A 235 -0.97 14.06 26.66
CA THR A 235 -0.87 15.30 25.87
C THR A 235 0.54 15.54 25.39
N PHE A 236 0.67 15.95 24.12
CA PHE A 236 1.93 16.30 23.46
C PHE A 236 1.77 17.59 22.66
N SER A 237 2.88 18.28 22.39
CA SER A 237 2.92 19.41 21.45
C SER A 237 3.17 18.91 20.03
N TYR A 238 2.55 19.55 19.03
CA TYR A 238 2.84 19.28 17.61
C TYR A 238 4.30 19.60 17.22
N ASN A 239 4.93 20.53 17.94
CA ASN A 239 6.29 20.98 17.65
C ASN A 239 7.35 20.34 18.56
N ASP A 240 7.00 19.34 19.35
CA ASP A 240 7.95 18.63 20.21
C ASP A 240 8.62 17.48 19.43
N PRO A 241 9.91 17.61 19.08
CA PRO A 241 10.63 16.59 18.29
C PRO A 241 10.88 15.30 19.07
N SER A 242 10.66 15.29 20.38
CA SER A 242 10.81 14.11 21.25
C SER A 242 9.48 13.57 21.74
N GLY A 243 8.37 14.27 21.50
CA GLY A 243 7.04 13.90 21.95
C GLY A 243 6.48 12.66 21.26
N GLY A 244 5.41 12.11 21.82
CA GLY A 244 4.70 10.97 21.25
C GLY A 244 5.55 9.71 21.17
N ASP A 245 5.69 9.14 19.97
CA ASP A 245 6.54 7.97 19.69
C ASP A 245 7.87 8.39 19.06
N ASN A 246 8.80 8.93 19.88
CA ASN A 246 10.10 9.44 19.45
C ASN A 246 9.98 10.54 18.35
N GLY A 247 9.13 11.52 18.59
CA GLY A 247 8.86 12.62 17.67
C GLY A 247 7.84 12.31 16.57
N LEU A 248 7.41 11.04 16.44
CA LEU A 248 6.40 10.66 15.47
C LEU A 248 4.99 10.94 16.02
N LEU A 249 4.15 11.49 15.17
CA LEU A 249 2.75 11.72 15.45
C LEU A 249 1.93 10.41 15.45
N PRO A 250 0.77 10.36 16.17
CA PRO A 250 -0.11 9.19 16.13
C PRO A 250 -0.55 8.89 14.70
N GLY A 251 -0.28 7.66 14.22
CA GLY A 251 -0.55 7.23 12.84
C GLY A 251 0.71 7.14 11.97
N GLU A 252 1.80 7.84 12.29
CA GLU A 252 3.03 7.80 11.50
C GLU A 252 3.88 6.52 11.70
N PRO A 253 4.01 5.95 12.91
CA PRO A 253 4.73 4.70 13.07
C PRO A 253 4.13 3.57 12.21
N ILE A 254 4.97 2.67 11.69
CA ILE A 254 4.55 1.55 10.83
C ILE A 254 3.36 0.81 11.45
N ARG A 255 2.29 0.60 10.68
CA ARG A 255 1.04 -0.08 11.09
C ARG A 255 0.33 0.58 12.28
N CYS A 256 0.56 1.86 12.51
CA CYS A 256 -0.12 2.60 13.56
C CYS A 256 -1.48 3.12 13.08
N ARG A 257 -2.52 2.92 13.91
CA ARG A 257 -3.87 3.46 13.69
C ARG A 257 -4.31 4.41 14.80
N CYS A 258 -3.36 4.86 15.62
CA CYS A 258 -3.61 5.93 16.58
C CYS A 258 -3.88 7.24 15.82
N TYR A 259 -4.50 8.20 16.51
CA TYR A 259 -4.79 9.51 15.92
C TYR A 259 -4.61 10.61 16.98
N ALA A 260 -4.35 11.83 16.53
CA ALA A 260 -4.29 13.01 17.35
C ALA A 260 -5.70 13.59 17.58
N GLU A 261 -6.00 13.94 18.81
CA GLU A 261 -7.16 14.75 19.19
C GLU A 261 -6.65 16.13 19.58
N PRO A 262 -6.87 17.18 18.78
CA PRO A 262 -6.32 18.51 19.04
C PRO A 262 -6.98 19.16 20.27
N ILE A 263 -6.17 19.89 21.07
CA ILE A 263 -6.60 20.63 22.26
C ILE A 263 -5.96 22.02 22.31
#